data_6100766a4574de6431fd696ddeaff120
#
_entry.id   6100766a4574de6431fd696ddeaff120
#
_cell.length_a   1.000
_cell.length_b   1.000
_cell.length_c   1.000
_cell.angle_alpha   90.00
_cell.angle_beta   90.00
_cell.angle_gamma   90.00
#
_symmetry.space_group_name_H-M   'P 1'
#
loop_
_entity.id
_entity.type
_entity.pdbx_description
1 polymer ?
#
loop_
_entity_poly.entity_id
_entity_poly.type
_entity_poly.pdbx_seq_one_letter_code
_entity_poly.pdbx_strand_id
1 'polypeptide(L)'
;MRHNAISVPAGVRISPPQGYLAFLDLMRHALVVFTDSGGIQGEAAVLGVPCVTLRETTEQPVTLEIGANRLAGTDPEKIAIAFNEALASRGCPWSLPPLWDGHAAERIADRIAAFVAVRGEDRIGRILSIYESLLEKRSQGERA
;
A
#
# COMPACT_ATOMS: atom_id res chain seq x y z
N MET A 1 -24.41 -21.29 -11.89
CA MET A 1 -23.09 -20.72 -12.19
C MET A 1 -22.10 -21.87 -12.33
N ARG A 2 -21.47 -22.07 -13.48
CA ARG A 2 -20.44 -23.10 -13.64
C ARG A 2 -19.18 -22.59 -12.93
N HIS A 3 -18.81 -23.19 -11.81
CA HIS A 3 -17.48 -23.00 -11.22
C HIS A 3 -16.47 -23.63 -12.19
N ASN A 4 -15.69 -22.79 -12.86
CA ASN A 4 -14.50 -23.27 -13.54
C ASN A 4 -13.55 -23.78 -12.45
N ALA A 5 -13.48 -25.09 -12.29
CA ALA A 5 -12.52 -25.71 -11.39
C ALA A 5 -11.11 -25.51 -11.99
N ILE A 6 -10.43 -24.45 -11.57
CA ILE A 6 -9.03 -24.21 -11.93
C ILE A 6 -8.22 -25.19 -11.08
N SER A 7 -7.52 -26.13 -11.75
CA SER A 7 -6.58 -27.01 -11.04
C SER A 7 -5.35 -26.20 -10.64
N VAL A 8 -4.95 -26.33 -9.37
CA VAL A 8 -3.73 -25.66 -8.87
C VAL A 8 -2.51 -26.44 -9.37
N PRO A 9 -1.62 -25.80 -10.15
CA PRO A 9 -0.43 -26.46 -10.65
C PRO A 9 0.53 -26.92 -9.54
N ALA A 10 1.35 -27.93 -9.82
CA ALA A 10 2.43 -28.33 -8.91
C ALA A 10 3.37 -27.15 -8.66
N GLY A 11 3.73 -26.93 -7.38
CA GLY A 11 4.57 -25.79 -6.98
C GLY A 11 3.81 -24.53 -6.56
N VAL A 12 2.50 -24.42 -6.83
CA VAL A 12 1.66 -23.34 -6.32
C VAL A 12 1.14 -23.70 -4.93
N ARG A 13 1.36 -22.80 -3.97
CA ARG A 13 0.84 -22.92 -2.60
C ARG A 13 -0.27 -21.91 -2.37
N ILE A 14 -1.46 -22.39 -2.05
CA ILE A 14 -2.57 -21.56 -1.60
C ILE A 14 -2.53 -21.50 -0.08
N SER A 15 -2.62 -20.29 0.48
CA SER A 15 -2.71 -20.09 1.93
C SER A 15 -3.93 -19.24 2.27
N PRO A 16 -4.49 -19.36 3.47
CA PRO A 16 -5.48 -18.41 3.95
C PRO A 16 -4.87 -17.02 4.10
N PRO A 17 -5.72 -15.97 4.25
CA PRO A 17 -5.23 -14.62 4.51
C PRO A 17 -4.22 -14.60 5.68
N GLN A 18 -3.12 -13.91 5.48
CA GLN A 18 -2.05 -13.79 6.46
C GLN A 18 -2.18 -12.49 7.25
N GLY A 19 -1.69 -12.49 8.50
CA GLY A 19 -1.55 -11.25 9.25
C GLY A 19 -0.53 -10.31 8.58
N TYR A 20 -0.67 -9.00 8.79
CA TYR A 20 0.10 -7.97 8.10
C TYR A 20 1.62 -8.20 8.16
N LEU A 21 2.17 -8.41 9.34
CA LEU A 21 3.62 -8.61 9.50
C LEU A 21 4.12 -9.90 8.81
N ALA A 22 3.35 -11.00 8.89
CA ALA A 22 3.69 -12.24 8.21
C ALA A 22 3.65 -12.07 6.68
N PHE A 23 2.69 -11.29 6.17
CA PHE A 23 2.59 -10.99 4.75
C PHE A 23 3.76 -10.12 4.27
N LEU A 24 4.15 -9.09 5.03
CA LEU A 24 5.34 -8.29 4.73
C LEU A 24 6.62 -9.14 4.71
N ASP A 25 6.75 -10.09 5.63
CA ASP A 25 7.90 -11.00 5.66
C ASP A 25 7.95 -11.92 4.45
N LEU A 26 6.79 -12.44 3.99
CA LEU A 26 6.69 -13.19 2.74
C LEU A 26 7.09 -12.33 1.53
N MET A 27 6.61 -11.10 1.45
CA MET A 27 6.97 -10.17 0.38
C MET A 27 8.47 -9.88 0.35
N ARG A 28 9.06 -9.59 1.50
CA ARG A 28 10.49 -9.27 1.61
C ARG A 28 11.40 -10.38 1.09
N HIS A 29 10.97 -11.63 1.18
CA HIS A 29 11.70 -12.80 0.70
C HIS A 29 11.31 -13.23 -0.73
N ALA A 30 10.34 -12.56 -1.34
CA ALA A 30 9.93 -12.88 -2.71
C ALA A 30 10.97 -12.45 -3.74
N LEU A 31 11.02 -13.16 -4.86
CA LEU A 31 11.81 -12.75 -6.03
C LEU A 31 11.11 -11.61 -6.79
N VAL A 32 9.80 -11.73 -6.93
CA VAL A 32 8.90 -10.79 -7.60
C VAL A 32 7.54 -10.88 -6.92
N VAL A 33 6.86 -9.78 -6.76
CA VAL A 33 5.48 -9.72 -6.26
C VAL A 33 4.54 -9.46 -7.43
N PHE A 34 3.49 -10.25 -7.56
CA PHE A 34 2.37 -9.99 -8.48
C PHE A 34 1.17 -9.51 -7.68
N THR A 35 0.56 -8.41 -8.10
CA THR A 35 -0.58 -7.83 -7.38
C THR A 35 -1.48 -6.99 -8.28
N ASP A 36 -2.73 -6.83 -7.89
CA ASP A 36 -3.66 -5.82 -8.40
C ASP A 36 -3.90 -4.69 -7.38
N SER A 37 -3.30 -4.80 -6.18
CA SER A 37 -3.46 -3.85 -5.08
C SER A 37 -2.48 -2.68 -5.16
N GLY A 38 -2.99 -1.44 -5.11
CA GLY A 38 -2.17 -0.23 -5.07
C GLY A 38 -1.26 -0.15 -3.83
N GLY A 39 -1.76 -0.56 -2.66
CA GLY A 39 -0.96 -0.55 -1.42
C GLY A 39 0.27 -1.45 -1.49
N ILE A 40 0.10 -2.67 -2.01
CA ILE A 40 1.20 -3.64 -2.15
C ILE A 40 2.30 -3.14 -3.09
N GLN A 41 1.97 -2.36 -4.11
CA GLN A 41 2.96 -1.75 -5.01
C GLN A 41 3.93 -0.84 -4.26
N GLY A 42 3.40 0.01 -3.37
CA GLY A 42 4.21 0.88 -2.51
C GLY A 42 5.03 0.10 -1.49
N GLU A 43 4.44 -0.88 -0.84
CA GLU A 43 5.12 -1.73 0.14
C GLU A 43 6.26 -2.53 -0.51
N ALA A 44 6.04 -3.12 -1.68
CA ALA A 44 7.07 -3.83 -2.43
C ALA A 44 8.24 -2.90 -2.81
N ALA A 45 7.94 -1.67 -3.24
CA ALA A 45 8.95 -0.67 -3.56
C ALA A 45 9.83 -0.32 -2.35
N VAL A 46 9.22 -0.13 -1.17
CA VAL A 46 9.95 0.14 0.10
C VAL A 46 10.78 -1.07 0.53
N LEU A 47 10.27 -2.28 0.34
CA LEU A 47 10.97 -3.52 0.68
C LEU A 47 12.09 -3.88 -0.30
N GLY A 48 12.25 -3.14 -1.41
CA GLY A 48 13.25 -3.44 -2.43
C GLY A 48 12.92 -4.66 -3.28
N VAL A 49 11.63 -5.03 -3.39
CA VAL A 49 11.17 -6.20 -4.13
C VAL A 49 10.49 -5.76 -5.42
N PRO A 50 10.92 -6.24 -6.60
CA PRO A 50 10.28 -5.92 -7.86
C PRO A 50 8.83 -6.35 -7.89
N CYS A 51 7.95 -5.50 -8.44
CA CYS A 51 6.51 -5.71 -8.50
C CYS A 51 6.03 -5.76 -9.95
N VAL A 52 5.07 -6.64 -10.23
CA VAL A 52 4.30 -6.70 -11.48
C VAL A 52 2.83 -6.49 -11.15
N THR A 53 2.25 -5.43 -11.68
CA THR A 53 0.86 -5.06 -11.44
C THR A 53 -0.04 -5.61 -12.53
N LEU A 54 -1.00 -6.45 -12.14
CA LEU A 54 -1.95 -7.12 -13.02
C LEU A 54 -3.16 -6.23 -13.34
N ARG A 55 -2.88 -4.97 -13.71
CA ARG A 55 -3.87 -3.94 -14.09
C ARG A 55 -3.33 -3.12 -15.26
N GLU A 56 -4.22 -2.48 -16.00
CA GLU A 56 -3.86 -1.55 -17.10
C GLU A 56 -3.45 -0.17 -16.58
N THR A 57 -3.83 0.19 -15.35
CA THR A 57 -3.53 1.47 -14.69
C THR A 57 -3.15 1.27 -13.24
N THR A 58 -2.50 2.27 -12.64
CA THR A 58 -2.15 2.27 -11.21
C THR A 58 -2.43 3.62 -10.56
N GLU A 59 -2.79 3.58 -9.28
CA GLU A 59 -2.85 4.74 -8.38
C GLU A 59 -1.47 5.12 -7.81
N GLN A 60 -0.42 4.34 -8.11
CA GLN A 60 0.94 4.53 -7.64
C GLN A 60 1.93 4.75 -8.80
N PRO A 61 1.74 5.77 -9.66
CA PRO A 61 2.57 5.98 -10.85
C PRO A 61 4.04 6.14 -10.50
N VAL A 62 4.35 6.71 -9.36
CA VAL A 62 5.71 6.89 -8.86
C VAL A 62 6.49 5.57 -8.75
N THR A 63 5.81 4.43 -8.48
CA THR A 63 6.47 3.12 -8.43
C THR A 63 6.93 2.62 -9.81
N LEU A 64 6.26 3.08 -10.88
CA LEU A 64 6.70 2.83 -12.26
C LEU A 64 7.90 3.72 -12.62
N GLU A 65 7.83 5.00 -12.26
CA GLU A 65 8.86 6.00 -12.54
C GLU A 65 10.22 5.62 -11.95
N ILE A 66 10.23 5.08 -10.73
CA ILE A 66 11.46 4.60 -10.08
C ILE A 66 11.89 3.20 -10.54
N GLY A 67 11.12 2.52 -11.40
CA GLY A 67 11.43 1.20 -11.91
C GLY A 67 11.16 0.03 -10.94
N ALA A 68 10.50 0.28 -9.80
CA ALA A 68 10.16 -0.75 -8.82
C ALA A 68 8.97 -1.61 -9.27
N ASN A 69 8.12 -1.10 -10.13
CA ASN A 69 6.88 -1.73 -10.57
C ASN A 69 6.74 -1.73 -12.09
N ARG A 70 5.98 -2.69 -12.63
CA ARG A 70 5.64 -2.84 -14.05
C ARG A 70 4.17 -3.12 -14.20
N LEU A 71 3.48 -2.41 -15.11
CA LEU A 71 2.10 -2.72 -15.50
C LEU A 71 2.11 -3.82 -16.55
N ALA A 72 1.38 -4.89 -16.29
CA ALA A 72 1.27 -6.01 -17.21
C ALA A 72 -0.17 -6.24 -17.72
N GLY A 73 -1.16 -5.61 -17.11
CA GLY A 73 -2.56 -5.90 -17.43
C GLY A 73 -2.91 -7.35 -17.09
N THR A 74 -3.80 -7.93 -17.89
CA THR A 74 -4.25 -9.33 -17.73
C THR A 74 -3.82 -10.23 -18.89
N ASP A 75 -3.03 -9.72 -19.82
CA ASP A 75 -2.50 -10.46 -20.96
C ASP A 75 -1.34 -11.37 -20.52
N PRO A 76 -1.43 -12.70 -20.74
CA PRO A 76 -0.39 -13.63 -20.30
C PRO A 76 0.99 -13.36 -20.91
N GLU A 77 1.07 -12.89 -22.15
CA GLU A 77 2.36 -12.58 -22.80
C GLU A 77 3.00 -11.34 -22.15
N LYS A 78 2.22 -10.29 -21.91
CA LYS A 78 2.69 -9.10 -21.20
C LYS A 78 3.12 -9.42 -19.78
N ILE A 79 2.38 -10.29 -19.08
CA ILE A 79 2.73 -10.76 -17.73
C ILE A 79 4.07 -11.48 -17.75
N ALA A 80 4.30 -12.37 -18.72
CA ALA A 80 5.56 -13.10 -18.84
C ALA A 80 6.74 -12.17 -19.14
N ILE A 81 6.56 -11.17 -20.01
CA ILE A 81 7.58 -10.15 -20.30
C ILE A 81 7.88 -9.33 -19.03
N ALA A 82 6.87 -8.79 -18.39
CA ALA A 82 7.01 -7.98 -17.17
C ALA A 82 7.68 -8.78 -16.02
N PHE A 83 7.38 -10.06 -15.90
CA PHE A 83 8.04 -10.95 -14.94
C PHE A 83 9.54 -11.07 -15.21
N ASN A 84 9.93 -11.35 -16.46
CA ASN A 84 11.34 -11.48 -16.81
C ASN A 84 12.12 -10.19 -16.57
N GLU A 85 11.54 -9.05 -16.93
CA GLU A 85 12.12 -7.73 -16.65
C GLU A 85 12.23 -7.45 -15.14
N ALA A 86 11.19 -7.78 -14.36
CA ALA A 86 11.20 -7.65 -12.91
C ALA A 86 12.29 -8.53 -12.29
N LEU A 87 12.42 -9.76 -12.75
CA LEU A 87 13.46 -10.69 -12.29
C LEU A 87 14.86 -10.20 -12.63
N ALA A 88 15.06 -9.65 -13.84
CA ALA A 88 16.34 -9.09 -14.27
C ALA A 88 16.73 -7.83 -13.48
N SER A 89 15.77 -7.06 -13.00
CA SER A 89 16.02 -5.86 -12.16
C SER A 89 16.26 -6.18 -10.67
N ARG A 90 16.16 -7.45 -10.29
CA ARG A 90 16.40 -7.86 -8.90
C ARG A 90 17.84 -7.56 -8.46
N GLY A 91 17.97 -6.91 -7.31
CA GLY A 91 19.27 -6.48 -6.81
C GLY A 91 19.82 -5.20 -7.44
N CYS A 92 19.12 -4.62 -8.44
CA CYS A 92 19.42 -3.30 -8.93
C CYS A 92 18.70 -2.29 -8.00
N PRO A 93 19.41 -1.46 -7.22
CA PRO A 93 18.78 -0.52 -6.32
C PRO A 93 18.06 0.57 -7.12
N TRP A 94 16.80 0.85 -6.75
CA TRP A 94 16.13 2.10 -7.11
C TRP A 94 16.13 3.03 -5.92
N SER A 95 16.10 4.32 -6.18
CA SER A 95 15.93 5.31 -5.13
C SER A 95 14.45 5.49 -4.82
N LEU A 96 14.09 5.42 -3.54
CA LEU A 96 12.71 5.74 -3.12
C LEU A 96 12.38 7.20 -3.46
N PRO A 97 11.12 7.51 -3.76
CA PRO A 97 10.68 8.87 -4.01
C PRO A 97 11.00 9.79 -2.83
N PRO A 98 11.22 11.11 -3.07
CA PRO A 98 11.33 12.07 -2.01
C PRO A 98 10.16 11.96 -1.03
N LEU A 99 10.46 12.11 0.26
CA LEU A 99 9.48 12.05 1.36
C LEU A 99 8.94 10.64 1.70
N TRP A 100 9.44 9.58 1.07
CA TRP A 100 9.16 8.19 1.46
C TRP A 100 10.15 7.71 2.55
N ASP A 101 10.25 8.46 3.62
CA ASP A 101 11.24 8.33 4.69
C ASP A 101 10.62 7.95 6.06
N GLY A 102 9.32 7.65 6.09
CA GLY A 102 8.61 7.30 7.31
C GLY A 102 8.10 8.49 8.14
N HIS A 103 8.44 9.73 7.78
CA HIS A 103 8.08 10.96 8.53
C HIS A 103 6.86 11.70 7.96
N ALA A 104 6.00 11.04 7.18
CA ALA A 104 4.82 11.68 6.57
C ALA A 104 3.82 12.18 7.62
N ALA A 105 3.60 11.42 8.70
CA ALA A 105 2.67 11.78 9.75
C ALA A 105 3.07 13.07 10.47
N GLU A 106 4.36 13.24 10.77
CA GLU A 106 4.91 14.43 11.40
C GLU A 106 4.70 15.66 10.52
N ARG A 107 5.07 15.55 9.23
CA ARG A 107 4.85 16.62 8.25
C ARG A 107 3.40 17.01 8.06
N ILE A 108 2.48 16.02 8.09
CA ILE A 108 1.04 16.25 8.02
C ILE A 108 0.56 16.99 9.26
N ALA A 109 0.98 16.56 10.46
CA ALA A 109 0.64 17.20 11.72
C ALA A 109 1.09 18.67 11.75
N ASP A 110 2.33 18.95 11.34
CA ASP A 110 2.88 20.30 11.25
C ASP A 110 2.07 21.19 10.29
N ARG A 111 1.69 20.63 9.13
CA ARG A 111 0.86 21.35 8.15
C ARG A 111 -0.54 21.65 8.66
N ILE A 112 -1.15 20.69 9.36
CA ILE A 112 -2.46 20.89 9.99
C ILE A 112 -2.35 21.96 11.08
N ALA A 113 -1.36 21.88 11.96
CA ALA A 113 -1.14 22.87 13.01
C ALA A 113 -0.94 24.28 12.45
N ALA A 114 -0.10 24.43 11.42
CA ALA A 114 0.11 25.70 10.74
C ALA A 114 -1.18 26.24 10.09
N PHE A 115 -1.97 25.38 9.44
CA PHE A 115 -3.23 25.76 8.82
C PHE A 115 -4.26 26.23 9.84
N VAL A 116 -4.32 25.56 11.00
CA VAL A 116 -5.19 25.93 12.12
C VAL A 116 -4.80 27.28 12.71
N ALA A 117 -3.50 27.49 12.96
CA ALA A 117 -2.99 28.74 13.51
C ALA A 117 -3.29 29.97 12.63
N VAL A 118 -3.27 29.81 11.28
CA VAL A 118 -3.56 30.90 10.32
C VAL A 118 -5.06 31.24 10.23
N ARG A 119 -5.96 30.25 10.47
CA ARG A 119 -7.41 30.45 10.30
C ARG A 119 -8.17 30.83 11.56
N GLY A 120 -7.49 31.02 12.69
CA GLY A 120 -8.09 31.42 13.97
C GLY A 120 -8.71 30.24 14.71
N GLU A 121 -8.42 30.18 15.98
CA GLU A 121 -8.69 29.08 16.93
C GLU A 121 -10.16 28.66 17.06
N ASP A 122 -11.11 29.50 16.63
CA ASP A 122 -12.52 29.38 17.04
C ASP A 122 -13.28 28.20 16.41
N ARG A 123 -12.89 27.76 15.24
CA ARG A 123 -13.65 26.72 14.50
C ARG A 123 -13.22 25.30 14.82
N ILE A 124 -11.93 25.06 15.00
CA ILE A 124 -11.39 23.74 15.32
C ILE A 124 -11.51 23.47 16.82
N GLY A 125 -11.33 24.46 17.65
CA GLY A 125 -11.64 24.36 19.09
C GLY A 125 -13.09 23.90 19.34
N ARG A 126 -14.05 24.40 18.57
CA ARG A 126 -15.43 23.93 18.61
C ARG A 126 -15.59 22.48 18.14
N ILE A 127 -14.90 22.06 17.06
CA ILE A 127 -14.97 20.69 16.56
C ILE A 127 -14.35 19.72 17.56
N LEU A 128 -13.20 20.04 18.14
CA LEU A 128 -12.55 19.23 19.16
C LEU A 128 -13.41 19.15 20.43
N SER A 129 -13.97 20.25 20.89
CA SER A 129 -14.90 20.28 22.05
C SER A 129 -16.15 19.43 21.82
N ILE A 130 -16.73 19.46 20.60
CA ILE A 130 -17.87 18.61 20.26
C ILE A 130 -17.43 17.13 20.26
N TYR A 131 -16.26 16.82 19.73
CA TYR A 131 -15.74 15.46 19.67
C TYR A 131 -15.46 14.91 21.09
N GLU A 132 -14.83 15.69 21.96
CA GLU A 132 -14.60 15.34 23.36
C GLU A 132 -15.91 15.10 24.11
N SER A 133 -16.90 16.00 23.94
CA SER A 133 -18.23 15.82 24.50
C SER A 133 -18.96 14.56 24.04
N LEU A 134 -18.76 14.16 22.77
CA LEU A 134 -19.31 12.91 22.23
C LEU A 134 -18.63 11.67 22.80
N LEU A 135 -17.31 11.73 23.01
CA LEU A 135 -16.55 10.63 23.65
C LEU A 135 -16.93 10.45 25.11
N GLU A 136 -17.13 11.53 25.86
CA GLU A 136 -17.61 11.49 27.26
C GLU A 136 -18.99 10.84 27.37
N LYS A 137 -19.95 11.24 26.50
CA LYS A 137 -21.28 10.64 26.46
C LYS A 137 -21.25 9.15 26.13
N ARG A 138 -20.35 8.72 25.23
CA ARG A 138 -20.19 7.32 24.88
C ARG A 138 -19.61 6.50 26.03
N SER A 139 -18.67 7.05 26.78
CA SER A 139 -18.10 6.38 27.97
C SER A 139 -19.08 6.27 29.15
N GLN A 140 -20.08 7.16 29.20
CA GLN A 140 -21.14 7.12 30.21
C GLN A 140 -22.32 6.24 29.81
N GLY A 141 -22.56 6.05 28.48
CA GLY A 141 -23.65 5.20 27.98
C GLY A 141 -23.34 3.67 28.02
N GLU A 142 -22.08 3.29 28.17
CA GLU A 142 -21.68 1.88 28.34
C GLU A 142 -21.75 1.40 29.81
N ARG A 143 -22.24 2.22 30.72
CA ARG A 143 -22.40 1.88 32.16
C ARG A 143 -23.85 1.84 32.64
N ALA A 144 -24.82 1.78 31.71
CA ALA A 144 -26.24 1.64 32.05
C ALA A 144 -26.76 0.25 31.63
#